data_a8a04bb86f549c31b5988336cb24436a
#
_entry.id   a8a04bb86f549c31b5988336cb24436a
#
_cell.length_a   1.000
_cell.length_b   1.000
_cell.length_c   1.000
_cell.angle_alpha   90.00
_cell.angle_beta   90.00
_cell.angle_gamma   90.00
#
_symmetry.space_group_name_H-M   'P 1'
#
loop_
_entity.id
_entity.type
_entity.pdbx_description
1 polymer ?
#
loop_
_entity_poly.entity_id
_entity_poly.type
_entity_poly.pdbx_seq_one_letter_code
_entity_poly.pdbx_strand_id
1 'polypeptide(L)'
;VYLGKLKNMVSADGSATLLHPILFNLQELVEKVIRLVHIPSGKQVAFSTAFPPDLPLVTADPVHIANILSNLIENAIKYSGSGVNIRVVVIRNDKLIELTVTDDGVGISADEQTKVFEKFYRSVHLPDKQIPGLGLGLSYVRQIAEAHHGQVSLRSEVGKGTEVTVGLPI
;
A
#
# COMPACT_ATOMS: atom_id res chain seq x y z
N VAL A 1 7.69 14.74 -11.28
CA VAL A 1 7.46 13.43 -10.65
C VAL A 1 6.01 13.32 -10.12
N TYR A 2 5.41 14.40 -9.59
CA TYR A 2 4.03 14.40 -9.06
C TYR A 2 2.94 14.26 -10.14
N LEU A 3 3.12 14.84 -11.32
CA LEU A 3 2.13 14.81 -12.41
C LEU A 3 1.96 13.42 -13.06
N GLY A 4 2.98 12.59 -13.04
CA GLY A 4 2.90 11.20 -13.54
C GLY A 4 2.08 10.28 -12.62
N LYS A 5 2.19 10.46 -11.29
CA LYS A 5 1.35 9.74 -10.31
C LYS A 5 -0.14 10.11 -10.44
N LEU A 6 -0.45 11.38 -10.70
CA LEU A 6 -1.83 11.84 -10.88
C LEU A 6 -2.50 11.25 -12.13
N LYS A 7 -1.76 11.06 -13.23
CA LYS A 7 -2.31 10.49 -14.47
C LYS A 7 -2.76 9.02 -14.31
N ASN A 8 -2.09 8.25 -13.45
CA ASN A 8 -2.44 6.86 -13.18
C ASN A 8 -3.50 6.70 -12.07
N MET A 9 -3.80 7.76 -11.32
CA MET A 9 -4.75 7.73 -10.19
C MET A 9 -6.14 8.26 -10.55
N VAL A 10 -6.31 8.92 -11.68
CA VAL A 10 -7.58 9.55 -12.07
C VAL A 10 -8.07 8.92 -13.36
N SER A 11 -8.62 7.72 -13.28
CA SER A 11 -9.73 7.34 -14.17
C SER A 11 -11.00 7.83 -13.48
N ALA A 12 -11.34 9.11 -13.70
CA ALA A 12 -12.51 9.76 -13.11
C ALA A 12 -13.84 9.25 -13.69
N ASP A 13 -13.81 8.40 -14.69
CA ASP A 13 -14.94 8.04 -15.55
C ASP A 13 -15.34 6.57 -15.46
N GLY A 14 -15.38 5.90 -14.35
CA GLY A 14 -15.97 4.54 -14.31
C GLY A 14 -15.42 3.55 -15.37
N SER A 15 -14.41 3.93 -16.15
CA SER A 15 -13.74 3.07 -17.11
C SER A 15 -12.93 2.02 -16.38
N ALA A 16 -13.06 0.77 -16.77
CA ALA A 16 -12.29 -0.34 -16.23
C ALA A 16 -10.79 0.01 -16.28
N THR A 17 -10.09 -0.16 -15.17
CA THR A 17 -8.63 0.01 -15.13
C THR A 17 -8.01 -0.98 -16.11
N LEU A 18 -7.33 -0.47 -17.13
CA LEU A 18 -6.64 -1.32 -18.09
C LEU A 18 -5.37 -1.88 -17.42
N LEU A 19 -5.38 -3.18 -17.18
CA LEU A 19 -4.23 -3.91 -16.63
C LEU A 19 -3.40 -4.53 -17.75
N HIS A 20 -2.09 -4.59 -17.53
CA HIS A 20 -1.14 -5.32 -18.38
C HIS A 20 -0.45 -6.42 -17.57
N PRO A 21 -1.16 -7.52 -17.25
CA PRO A 21 -0.61 -8.57 -16.41
C PRO A 21 0.51 -9.31 -17.16
N ILE A 22 1.63 -9.49 -16.46
CA ILE A 22 2.76 -10.31 -16.91
C ILE A 22 3.22 -11.21 -15.76
N LEU A 23 3.99 -12.22 -16.09
CA LEU A 23 4.62 -13.09 -15.11
C LEU A 23 5.91 -12.43 -14.58
N PHE A 24 6.03 -12.21 -13.26
CA PHE A 24 7.19 -11.56 -12.66
C PHE A 24 7.50 -12.08 -11.26
N ASN A 25 8.71 -11.74 -10.76
CA ASN A 25 9.14 -12.05 -9.40
C ASN A 25 8.67 -10.96 -8.43
N LEU A 26 7.71 -11.31 -7.56
CA LEU A 26 7.14 -10.38 -6.59
C LEU A 26 8.16 -9.96 -5.52
N GLN A 27 9.05 -10.87 -5.08
CA GLN A 27 10.08 -10.53 -4.10
C GLN A 27 11.03 -9.45 -4.66
N GLU A 28 11.53 -9.63 -5.88
CA GLU A 28 12.39 -8.63 -6.52
C GLU A 28 11.69 -7.27 -6.66
N LEU A 29 10.40 -7.27 -6.97
CA LEU A 29 9.61 -6.04 -7.07
C LEU A 29 9.50 -5.35 -5.71
N VAL A 30 9.18 -6.08 -4.63
CA VAL A 30 9.12 -5.54 -3.27
C VAL A 30 10.45 -4.92 -2.86
N GLU A 31 11.55 -5.66 -3.03
CA GLU A 31 12.88 -5.19 -2.69
C GLU A 31 13.28 -3.94 -3.51
N LYS A 32 12.91 -3.89 -4.79
CA LYS A 32 13.13 -2.72 -5.65
C LYS A 32 12.36 -1.51 -5.15
N VAL A 33 11.10 -1.66 -4.80
CA VAL A 33 10.27 -0.55 -4.28
C VAL A 33 10.85 -0.01 -2.99
N ILE A 34 11.23 -0.89 -2.04
CA ILE A 34 11.85 -0.49 -0.77
C ILE A 34 13.14 0.31 -0.99
N ARG A 35 13.99 -0.12 -1.93
CA ARG A 35 15.24 0.60 -2.26
C ARG A 35 15.01 1.98 -2.87
N LEU A 36 13.89 2.19 -3.56
CA LEU A 36 13.59 3.41 -4.30
C LEU A 36 12.68 4.37 -3.55
N VAL A 37 12.12 3.96 -2.41
CA VAL A 37 11.22 4.84 -1.65
C VAL A 37 11.97 6.05 -1.12
N HIS A 38 11.34 7.21 -1.23
CA HIS A 38 11.90 8.43 -0.69
C HIS A 38 11.68 8.53 0.82
N ILE A 39 12.76 8.62 1.58
CA ILE A 39 12.73 8.85 3.03
C ILE A 39 13.00 10.34 3.27
N PRO A 40 12.07 11.09 3.87
CA PRO A 40 12.28 12.51 4.20
C PRO A 40 13.45 12.71 5.15
N SER A 41 14.15 13.83 5.01
CA SER A 41 15.25 14.20 5.90
C SER A 41 14.79 14.24 7.37
N GLY A 42 15.60 13.64 8.26
CA GLY A 42 15.30 13.56 9.69
C GLY A 42 14.32 12.43 10.09
N LYS A 43 13.80 11.66 9.14
CA LYS A 43 12.95 10.50 9.40
C LYS A 43 13.80 9.24 9.50
N GLN A 44 13.59 8.45 10.53
CA GLN A 44 14.21 7.13 10.69
C GLN A 44 13.24 6.05 10.24
N VAL A 45 13.60 5.26 9.24
CA VAL A 45 12.77 4.18 8.71
C VAL A 45 13.55 2.88 8.72
N ALA A 46 13.01 1.88 9.42
CA ALA A 46 13.54 0.53 9.41
C ALA A 46 12.60 -0.38 8.62
N PHE A 47 13.15 -1.16 7.68
CA PHE A 47 12.41 -2.14 6.89
C PHE A 47 12.75 -3.55 7.31
N SER A 48 11.73 -4.41 7.33
CA SER A 48 11.89 -5.86 7.41
C SER A 48 10.98 -6.53 6.37
N THR A 49 11.45 -7.64 5.80
CA THR A 49 10.69 -8.40 4.80
C THR A 49 10.63 -9.87 5.18
N ALA A 50 9.56 -10.54 4.80
CA ALA A 50 9.43 -11.99 4.91
C ALA A 50 8.70 -12.54 3.68
N PHE A 51 9.30 -13.57 3.07
CA PHE A 51 8.78 -14.25 1.89
C PHE A 51 8.77 -15.75 2.12
N PRO A 52 7.83 -16.51 1.54
CA PRO A 52 7.93 -17.95 1.51
C PRO A 52 9.15 -18.37 0.68
N PRO A 53 9.84 -19.46 1.05
CA PRO A 53 11.10 -19.87 0.40
C PRO A 53 10.93 -20.25 -1.08
N ASP A 54 9.73 -20.64 -1.48
CA ASP A 54 9.35 -21.11 -2.80
C ASP A 54 8.27 -20.23 -3.43
N LEU A 55 8.34 -18.91 -3.24
CA LEU A 55 7.41 -17.96 -3.85
C LEU A 55 7.48 -18.08 -5.38
N PRO A 56 6.40 -18.51 -6.07
CA PRO A 56 6.43 -18.60 -7.51
C PRO A 56 6.39 -17.23 -8.17
N LEU A 57 6.60 -17.20 -9.48
CA LEU A 57 6.28 -16.01 -10.26
C LEU A 57 4.77 -15.73 -10.19
N VAL A 58 4.43 -14.45 -10.14
CA VAL A 58 3.05 -13.95 -10.00
C VAL A 58 2.58 -13.35 -11.32
N THR A 59 1.35 -13.65 -11.71
CA THR A 59 0.73 -13.01 -12.87
C THR A 59 -0.12 -11.82 -12.42
N ALA A 60 0.39 -10.62 -12.60
CA ALA A 60 -0.30 -9.37 -12.28
C ALA A 60 0.32 -8.22 -13.07
N ASP A 61 -0.20 -7.01 -12.95
CA ASP A 61 0.44 -5.83 -13.51
C ASP A 61 1.51 -5.29 -12.53
N PRO A 62 2.81 -5.46 -12.83
CA PRO A 62 3.87 -5.09 -11.89
C PRO A 62 3.96 -3.59 -11.63
N VAL A 63 3.50 -2.75 -12.56
CA VAL A 63 3.48 -1.29 -12.36
C VAL A 63 2.44 -0.92 -11.31
N HIS A 64 1.26 -1.51 -11.41
CA HIS A 64 0.20 -1.28 -10.45
C HIS A 64 0.52 -1.89 -9.08
N ILE A 65 1.13 -3.07 -9.02
CA ILE A 65 1.59 -3.67 -7.74
C ILE A 65 2.68 -2.82 -7.08
N ALA A 66 3.64 -2.30 -7.86
CA ALA A 66 4.64 -1.37 -7.34
C ALA A 66 4.01 -0.08 -6.78
N ASN A 67 2.98 0.44 -7.45
CA ASN A 67 2.25 1.63 -6.98
C ASN A 67 1.44 1.34 -5.70
N ILE A 68 0.84 0.16 -5.55
CA ILE A 68 0.21 -0.28 -4.29
C ILE A 68 1.25 -0.24 -3.16
N LEU A 69 2.38 -0.92 -3.34
CA LEU A 69 3.46 -0.95 -2.34
C LEU A 69 3.94 0.45 -1.99
N SER A 70 4.20 1.30 -2.98
CA SER A 70 4.64 2.68 -2.76
C SER A 70 3.62 3.48 -1.96
N ASN A 71 2.31 3.35 -2.27
CA ASN A 71 1.27 4.04 -1.53
C ASN A 71 1.20 3.59 -0.06
N LEU A 72 1.30 2.29 0.21
CA LEU A 72 1.26 1.74 1.56
C LEU A 72 2.49 2.16 2.36
N ILE A 73 3.68 2.05 1.78
CA ILE A 73 4.95 2.43 2.44
C ILE A 73 5.00 3.95 2.66
N GLU A 74 4.62 4.76 1.68
CA GLU A 74 4.57 6.22 1.82
C GLU A 74 3.58 6.65 2.91
N ASN A 75 2.44 5.96 3.03
CA ASN A 75 1.49 6.20 4.12
C ASN A 75 2.11 5.86 5.48
N ALA A 76 2.77 4.71 5.63
CA ALA A 76 3.46 4.32 6.85
C ALA A 76 4.51 5.37 7.28
N ILE A 77 5.32 5.85 6.34
CA ILE A 77 6.31 6.91 6.60
C ILE A 77 5.64 8.23 6.98
N LYS A 78 4.58 8.58 6.28
CA LYS A 78 3.89 9.85 6.40
C LYS A 78 3.10 9.97 7.71
N TYR A 79 2.41 8.91 8.10
CA TYR A 79 1.57 8.86 9.29
C TYR A 79 2.27 8.24 10.50
N SER A 80 3.54 8.57 10.69
CA SER A 80 4.35 8.17 11.83
C SER A 80 5.09 9.36 12.41
N GLY A 81 5.63 9.23 13.63
CA GLY A 81 6.47 10.24 14.28
C GLY A 81 7.84 10.40 13.63
N SER A 82 8.89 10.62 14.42
CA SER A 82 10.28 10.74 13.94
C SER A 82 10.85 9.44 13.38
N GLY A 83 10.28 8.28 13.73
CA GLY A 83 10.69 6.97 13.26
C GLY A 83 9.50 6.05 13.01
N VAL A 84 9.73 5.02 12.16
CA VAL A 84 8.76 3.97 11.88
C VAL A 84 9.46 2.67 11.51
N ASN A 85 8.93 1.56 12.01
CA ASN A 85 9.28 0.22 11.56
C ASN A 85 8.21 -0.24 10.56
N ILE A 86 8.64 -0.59 9.35
CA ILE A 86 7.75 -1.07 8.28
C ILE A 86 8.12 -2.50 7.96
N ARG A 87 7.13 -3.39 8.05
CA ARG A 87 7.28 -4.79 7.70
C ARG A 87 6.46 -5.11 6.46
N VAL A 88 7.10 -5.74 5.48
CA VAL A 88 6.44 -6.24 4.27
C VAL A 88 6.51 -7.76 4.28
N VAL A 89 5.36 -8.41 4.28
CA VAL A 89 5.23 -9.86 4.33
C VAL A 89 4.45 -10.33 3.12
N VAL A 90 4.94 -11.38 2.48
CA VAL A 90 4.21 -12.11 1.44
C VAL A 90 3.91 -13.50 1.98
N ILE A 91 2.64 -13.90 1.89
CA ILE A 91 2.17 -15.25 2.22
C ILE A 91 1.51 -15.81 0.96
N ARG A 92 1.73 -17.09 0.71
CA ARG A 92 1.03 -17.84 -0.33
C ARG A 92 0.17 -18.91 0.32
N ASN A 93 -1.05 -19.02 -0.15
CA ASN A 93 -1.91 -20.19 0.05
C ASN A 93 -2.37 -20.74 -1.31
N ASP A 94 -3.23 -21.75 -1.32
CA ASP A 94 -3.66 -22.42 -2.55
C ASP A 94 -4.44 -21.54 -3.53
N LYS A 95 -4.96 -20.40 -3.08
CA LYS A 95 -5.85 -19.54 -3.86
C LYS A 95 -5.36 -18.11 -4.03
N LEU A 96 -4.56 -17.65 -3.09
CA LEU A 96 -4.15 -16.24 -3.00
C LEU A 96 -2.67 -16.11 -2.70
N ILE A 97 -2.09 -15.02 -3.20
CA ILE A 97 -0.89 -14.42 -2.65
C ILE A 97 -1.33 -13.18 -1.86
N GLU A 98 -0.97 -13.13 -0.59
CA GLU A 98 -1.27 -12.01 0.30
C GLU A 98 -0.01 -11.17 0.51
N LEU A 99 -0.09 -9.90 0.13
CA LEU A 99 0.95 -8.90 0.33
C LEU A 99 0.52 -7.98 1.47
N THR A 100 1.19 -8.06 2.60
CA THR A 100 0.88 -7.29 3.80
C THR A 100 1.96 -6.26 4.09
N VAL A 101 1.55 -5.03 4.31
CA VAL A 101 2.43 -3.95 4.81
C VAL A 101 1.92 -3.55 6.19
N THR A 102 2.79 -3.65 7.18
CA THR A 102 2.52 -3.29 8.59
C THR A 102 3.47 -2.18 9.02
N ASP A 103 2.95 -1.18 9.72
CA ASP A 103 3.70 -0.11 10.35
C ASP A 103 3.33 0.03 11.84
N ASP A 104 4.20 0.65 12.61
CA ASP A 104 3.99 1.03 14.00
C ASP A 104 3.71 2.55 14.15
N GLY A 105 3.06 3.14 13.16
CA GLY A 105 2.70 4.55 13.13
C GLY A 105 1.54 4.93 14.05
N VAL A 106 0.87 6.04 13.74
CA VAL A 106 -0.19 6.61 14.61
C VAL A 106 -1.45 5.76 14.68
N GLY A 107 -1.66 4.86 13.73
CA GLY A 107 -2.87 4.05 13.62
C GLY A 107 -4.09 4.86 13.15
N ILE A 108 -5.21 4.15 12.98
CA ILE A 108 -6.48 4.67 12.45
C ILE A 108 -7.59 4.25 13.42
N SER A 109 -8.44 5.20 13.81
CA SER A 109 -9.58 4.93 14.68
C SER A 109 -10.62 4.02 14.01
N ALA A 110 -11.33 3.22 14.81
CA ALA A 110 -12.27 2.21 14.30
C ALA A 110 -13.37 2.82 13.41
N ASP A 111 -13.84 4.01 13.73
CA ASP A 111 -14.86 4.75 12.97
C ASP A 111 -14.37 5.29 11.61
N GLU A 112 -13.06 5.37 11.41
CA GLU A 112 -12.45 5.81 10.17
C GLU A 112 -11.99 4.66 9.25
N GLN A 113 -11.80 3.44 9.77
CA GLN A 113 -11.20 2.32 9.02
C GLN A 113 -11.96 1.94 7.75
N THR A 114 -13.27 2.11 7.69
CA THR A 114 -14.06 1.91 6.48
C THR A 114 -13.95 3.08 5.51
N LYS A 115 -13.83 4.29 6.03
CA LYS A 115 -13.82 5.55 5.26
C LYS A 115 -12.47 5.83 4.58
N VAL A 116 -11.36 5.34 5.15
CA VAL A 116 -10.02 5.61 4.60
C VAL A 116 -9.79 5.06 3.18
N PHE A 117 -10.67 4.19 2.72
CA PHE A 117 -10.69 3.71 1.33
C PHE A 117 -11.55 4.56 0.38
N GLU A 118 -12.25 5.57 0.89
CA GLU A 118 -13.01 6.50 0.06
C GLU A 118 -12.08 7.51 -0.61
N LYS A 119 -12.41 7.91 -1.86
CA LYS A 119 -11.63 8.93 -2.57
C LYS A 119 -11.70 10.26 -1.83
N PHE A 120 -10.55 10.93 -1.72
CA PHE A 120 -10.39 12.24 -1.06
C PHE A 120 -10.63 12.23 0.45
N TYR A 121 -10.86 11.07 1.06
CA TYR A 121 -10.98 10.98 2.51
C TYR A 121 -9.62 11.23 3.17
N ARG A 122 -9.65 11.99 4.25
CA ARG A 122 -8.50 12.25 5.13
C ARG A 122 -8.97 12.19 6.57
N SER A 123 -8.21 11.48 7.41
CA SER A 123 -8.52 11.38 8.82
C SER A 123 -8.59 12.76 9.48
N VAL A 124 -9.61 12.98 10.27
CA VAL A 124 -9.80 14.22 11.06
C VAL A 124 -9.05 14.16 12.40
N HIS A 125 -8.60 12.97 12.80
CA HIS A 125 -7.93 12.71 14.07
C HIS A 125 -6.40 12.75 13.98
N LEU A 126 -5.83 13.17 12.83
CA LEU A 126 -4.40 13.30 12.68
C LEU A 126 -3.85 14.41 13.57
N PRO A 127 -2.75 14.16 14.31
CA PRO A 127 -2.14 15.15 15.18
C PRO A 127 -1.58 16.35 14.39
N ASP A 128 -1.21 16.15 13.13
CA ASP A 128 -0.74 17.21 12.24
C ASP A 128 -1.65 17.33 11.01
N LYS A 129 -2.43 18.40 10.96
CA LYS A 129 -3.30 18.73 9.82
C LYS A 129 -2.54 19.16 8.56
N GLN A 130 -1.23 19.44 8.67
CA GLN A 130 -0.39 19.88 7.54
C GLN A 130 0.21 18.71 6.74
N ILE A 131 -0.06 17.45 7.12
CA ILE A 131 0.42 16.29 6.37
C ILE A 131 -0.09 16.38 4.92
N PRO A 132 0.78 16.49 3.90
CA PRO A 132 0.36 16.68 2.53
C PRO A 132 -0.28 15.41 1.94
N GLY A 133 -1.29 15.56 1.07
CA GLY A 133 -1.88 14.44 0.34
C GLY A 133 -3.32 14.69 -0.09
N LEU A 134 -3.74 14.01 -1.15
CA LEU A 134 -5.05 14.15 -1.76
C LEU A 134 -6.09 13.13 -1.25
N GLY A 135 -5.73 12.20 -0.36
CA GLY A 135 -6.64 11.16 0.10
C GLY A 135 -6.97 10.11 -0.98
N LEU A 136 -6.07 9.86 -1.92
CA LEU A 136 -6.29 8.93 -3.04
C LEU A 136 -5.53 7.59 -2.90
N GLY A 137 -4.58 7.48 -1.98
CA GLY A 137 -3.69 6.33 -1.90
C GLY A 137 -4.40 5.01 -1.62
N LEU A 138 -5.19 4.94 -0.56
CA LEU A 138 -5.89 3.70 -0.18
C LEU A 138 -7.07 3.39 -1.11
N SER A 139 -7.76 4.40 -1.66
CA SER A 139 -8.79 4.18 -2.67
C SER A 139 -8.20 3.58 -3.96
N TYR A 140 -6.99 4.01 -4.35
CA TYR A 140 -6.25 3.41 -5.46
C TYR A 140 -5.86 1.95 -5.14
N VAL A 141 -5.36 1.68 -3.93
CA VAL A 141 -5.03 0.30 -3.51
C VAL A 141 -6.23 -0.62 -3.66
N ARG A 142 -7.40 -0.20 -3.17
CA ARG A 142 -8.65 -0.97 -3.32
C ARG A 142 -9.01 -1.17 -4.78
N GLN A 143 -9.03 -0.10 -5.58
CA GLN A 143 -9.39 -0.17 -6.99
C GLN A 143 -8.50 -1.15 -7.77
N ILE A 144 -7.19 -1.13 -7.54
CA ILE A 144 -6.26 -2.03 -8.23
C ILE A 144 -6.37 -3.47 -7.74
N ALA A 145 -6.57 -3.70 -6.44
CA ALA A 145 -6.82 -5.04 -5.92
C ALA A 145 -8.07 -5.65 -6.57
N GLU A 146 -9.17 -4.91 -6.61
CA GLU A 146 -10.43 -5.33 -7.24
C GLU A 146 -10.27 -5.56 -8.75
N ALA A 147 -9.52 -4.71 -9.47
CA ALA A 147 -9.23 -4.89 -10.89
C ALA A 147 -8.43 -6.19 -11.17
N HIS A 148 -7.61 -6.64 -10.21
CA HIS A 148 -6.95 -7.95 -10.26
C HIS A 148 -7.81 -9.10 -9.70
N HIS A 149 -9.11 -8.90 -9.53
CA HIS A 149 -10.03 -9.86 -8.90
C HIS A 149 -9.64 -10.26 -7.47
N GLY A 150 -8.88 -9.40 -6.82
CA GLY A 150 -8.40 -9.54 -5.46
C GLY A 150 -9.21 -8.75 -4.46
N GLN A 151 -8.67 -8.62 -3.27
CA GLN A 151 -9.31 -7.89 -2.17
C GLN A 151 -8.27 -7.15 -1.33
N VAL A 152 -8.73 -6.14 -0.59
CA VAL A 152 -7.92 -5.44 0.39
C VAL A 152 -8.59 -5.46 1.76
N SER A 153 -7.82 -5.66 2.80
CA SER A 153 -8.25 -5.56 4.19
C SER A 153 -7.32 -4.65 4.97
N LEU A 154 -7.84 -4.06 6.03
CA LEU A 154 -7.10 -3.16 6.91
C LEU A 154 -7.41 -3.52 8.37
N ARG A 155 -6.36 -3.56 9.19
CA ARG A 155 -6.43 -3.62 10.65
C ARG A 155 -5.59 -2.51 11.20
N SER A 156 -6.13 -1.76 12.15
CA SER A 156 -5.41 -0.66 12.76
C SER A 156 -5.90 -0.40 14.17
N GLU A 157 -5.00 0.10 15.01
CA GLU A 157 -5.32 0.56 16.35
C GLU A 157 -4.54 1.85 16.63
N VAL A 158 -5.21 2.86 17.13
CA VAL A 158 -4.59 4.15 17.46
C VAL A 158 -3.42 3.94 18.44
N GLY A 159 -2.26 4.47 18.08
CA GLY A 159 -1.01 4.34 18.83
C GLY A 159 -0.27 3.02 18.66
N LYS A 160 -0.79 2.07 17.86
CA LYS A 160 -0.12 0.78 17.59
C LYS A 160 0.26 0.58 16.12
N GLY A 161 -0.28 1.41 15.23
CA GLY A 161 0.01 1.37 13.81
C GLY A 161 -1.07 0.75 12.95
N THR A 162 -0.72 0.41 11.71
CA THR A 162 -1.65 -0.04 10.68
C THR A 162 -1.08 -1.26 9.94
N GLU A 163 -1.95 -2.19 9.63
CA GLU A 163 -1.70 -3.34 8.77
C GLU A 163 -2.67 -3.31 7.60
N VAL A 164 -2.14 -3.31 6.38
CA VAL A 164 -2.94 -3.41 5.15
C VAL A 164 -2.51 -4.65 4.39
N THR A 165 -3.47 -5.52 4.07
CA THR A 165 -3.25 -6.74 3.30
C THR A 165 -3.97 -6.67 1.97
N VAL A 166 -3.25 -6.94 0.89
CA VAL A 166 -3.75 -7.07 -0.48
C VAL A 166 -3.65 -8.53 -0.89
N GLY A 167 -4.80 -9.15 -1.11
CA GLY A 167 -4.89 -10.52 -1.61
C GLY A 167 -5.06 -10.52 -3.14
N LEU A 168 -4.20 -11.23 -3.84
CA LEU A 168 -4.23 -11.41 -5.30
C LEU A 168 -4.50 -12.87 -5.62
N PRO A 169 -5.48 -13.22 -6.46
CA PRO A 169 -5.70 -14.60 -6.91
C PRO A 169 -4.48 -15.14 -7.66
N ILE A 170 -4.26 -16.46 -7.51
CA ILE A 170 -3.20 -17.18 -8.24
C ILE A 170 -3.82 -17.92 -9.42
#